data_5a626d08c04b0bf169bee77edb1efc2d
#
_entry.id   5a626d08c04b0bf169bee77edb1efc2d
#
_cell.length_a   1.000
_cell.length_b   1.000
_cell.length_c   1.000
_cell.angle_alpha   90.00
_cell.angle_beta   90.00
_cell.angle_gamma   90.00
#
_symmetry.space_group_name_H-M   'P 1'
#
loop_
_entity.id
_entity.type
_entity.pdbx_description
1 polymer ?
#
loop_
_entity_poly.entity_id
_entity_poly.type
_entity_poly.pdbx_seq_one_letter_code
_entity_poly.pdbx_strand_id
1 'polypeptide(L)'
;MPSHSAHTMLKRRIVIYRKQHWFFTMRMEKSPGLMQRLMQGSLVTQIMIGLIAGIALAWFSKEGAHSVSLLGTLFVSALKAVAPLLVMVLVISSIANHQHGSKTSIRPIVILYLLSTFCAAVVAVVFSHLLPQTLTLSDANQQIVPPSGILEVLNGLLMSMVANPFDALMHANYIGILVWAIGLGFAFRHSSDTTRTFLNDASNAVTSLVRLVIRFAPLGIFGLVASILATTGFSALWDYAHLLGLLLGCMLLMALVFNPLLVYWKIRRNPYPLVFTCLRESGVTAFFTRSSAANIPVNMALAKKLGLDEDTYSVSIPVGANISMAGASITITVLTLAAVNTLGIQVDVSTAILLSLVASICACGASGVAGGSLLLIPVACNMFGIPNEVAMQVVAVGFIIGVLQDSAETALNSSADILFTAAACMADQRQEEQQRA
;
A
#
# COMPACT_ATOMS: atom_id res chain seq x y z
N MET A 1 41.60 -5.87 -62.88
CA MET A 1 40.20 -6.24 -63.08
C MET A 1 39.96 -7.60 -62.44
N PRO A 2 39.28 -7.66 -61.29
CA PRO A 2 38.04 -8.36 -61.12
C PRO A 2 37.19 -7.68 -60.04
N SER A 3 36.02 -7.12 -60.31
CA SER A 3 35.14 -6.56 -59.30
C SER A 3 33.62 -6.61 -59.58
N HIS A 4 33.20 -7.38 -60.56
CA HIS A 4 31.77 -7.42 -60.94
C HIS A 4 31.00 -8.63 -60.37
N SER A 5 31.63 -9.68 -59.87
CA SER A 5 30.93 -10.89 -59.41
C SER A 5 30.43 -10.82 -57.94
N ALA A 6 31.14 -10.08 -57.08
CA ALA A 6 30.82 -10.00 -55.61
C ALA A 6 29.52 -9.18 -55.33
N HIS A 7 29.28 -8.14 -56.08
CA HIS A 7 28.07 -7.29 -55.89
C HIS A 7 26.76 -7.95 -56.26
N THR A 8 26.78 -8.87 -57.20
CA THR A 8 25.57 -9.59 -57.68
C THR A 8 25.18 -10.71 -56.72
N MET A 9 26.15 -11.33 -56.03
CA MET A 9 25.91 -12.37 -55.01
C MET A 9 25.32 -11.78 -53.72
N LEU A 10 25.79 -10.58 -53.31
CA LEU A 10 25.27 -9.92 -52.11
C LEU A 10 23.79 -9.48 -52.27
N LYS A 11 23.43 -8.93 -53.44
CA LYS A 11 22.04 -8.53 -53.74
C LYS A 11 21.06 -9.72 -53.77
N ARG A 12 21.50 -10.90 -54.27
CA ARG A 12 20.66 -12.10 -54.25
C ARG A 12 20.47 -12.67 -52.85
N ARG A 13 21.46 -12.60 -51.93
CA ARG A 13 21.31 -13.05 -50.52
C ARG A 13 20.40 -12.15 -49.73
N ILE A 14 20.45 -10.84 -49.94
CA ILE A 14 19.56 -9.88 -49.25
C ILE A 14 18.08 -10.02 -49.69
N VAL A 15 17.82 -10.32 -50.94
CA VAL A 15 16.45 -10.53 -51.46
C VAL A 15 15.85 -11.86 -50.95
N ILE A 16 16.68 -12.92 -50.80
CA ILE A 16 16.25 -14.22 -50.25
C ILE A 16 15.95 -14.10 -48.77
N TYR A 17 16.81 -13.37 -48.00
CA TYR A 17 16.59 -13.13 -46.56
C TYR A 17 15.34 -12.29 -46.28
N ARG A 18 15.03 -11.33 -47.15
CA ARG A 18 13.82 -10.50 -47.04
C ARG A 18 12.53 -11.25 -47.39
N LYS A 19 12.56 -12.22 -48.31
CA LYS A 19 11.42 -13.07 -48.66
C LYS A 19 11.14 -14.15 -47.60
N GLN A 20 12.14 -14.71 -46.92
CA GLN A 20 11.94 -15.68 -45.85
C GLN A 20 11.38 -15.02 -44.58
N HIS A 21 11.73 -13.77 -44.26
CA HIS A 21 11.13 -13.05 -43.14
C HIS A 21 9.68 -12.61 -43.39
N TRP A 22 9.25 -12.45 -44.65
CA TRP A 22 7.86 -12.08 -45.00
C TRP A 22 6.88 -13.27 -44.88
N PHE A 23 7.32 -14.49 -45.08
CA PHE A 23 6.47 -15.68 -44.96
C PHE A 23 6.32 -16.16 -43.50
N PHE A 24 7.16 -15.70 -42.56
CA PHE A 24 7.06 -16.07 -41.17
C PHE A 24 6.22 -15.11 -40.33
N THR A 25 5.81 -13.98 -40.88
CA THR A 25 4.99 -12.97 -40.15
C THR A 25 3.49 -12.99 -40.49
N MET A 26 3.04 -13.87 -41.37
CA MET A 26 1.61 -14.18 -41.54
C MET A 26 1.22 -15.46 -40.76
N ARG A 27 1.61 -15.59 -39.51
CA ARG A 27 0.83 -16.36 -38.59
C ARG A 27 -0.39 -15.48 -38.24
N MET A 28 -1.57 -15.82 -38.77
CA MET A 28 -2.81 -15.24 -38.29
C MET A 28 -2.82 -15.31 -36.77
N GLU A 29 -2.60 -14.17 -36.10
CA GLU A 29 -2.94 -14.04 -34.69
C GLU A 29 -4.45 -14.32 -34.61
N LYS A 30 -4.79 -15.55 -34.23
CA LYS A 30 -6.14 -15.84 -33.75
C LYS A 30 -6.36 -14.82 -32.66
N SER A 31 -7.33 -13.92 -32.85
CA SER A 31 -7.73 -12.97 -31.82
C SER A 31 -7.85 -13.77 -30.51
N PRO A 32 -7.15 -13.37 -29.44
CA PRO A 32 -7.16 -14.14 -28.21
C PRO A 32 -8.61 -14.34 -27.79
N GLY A 33 -9.00 -15.59 -27.52
CA GLY A 33 -10.36 -15.91 -27.10
C GLY A 33 -10.76 -15.06 -25.89
N LEU A 34 -12.05 -14.84 -25.68
CA LEU A 34 -12.56 -14.00 -24.56
C LEU A 34 -11.88 -14.36 -23.22
N MET A 35 -11.70 -15.65 -22.95
CA MET A 35 -11.02 -16.17 -21.77
C MET A 35 -9.55 -15.72 -21.71
N GLN A 36 -8.85 -15.73 -22.83
CA GLN A 36 -7.45 -15.32 -22.92
C GLN A 36 -7.29 -13.80 -22.77
N ARG A 37 -8.24 -13.01 -23.27
CA ARG A 37 -8.31 -11.55 -23.03
C ARG A 37 -8.62 -11.22 -21.58
N LEU A 38 -9.48 -11.98 -20.90
CA LEU A 38 -9.78 -11.82 -19.48
C LEU A 38 -8.56 -12.17 -18.62
N MET A 39 -7.84 -13.25 -18.93
CA MET A 39 -6.63 -13.66 -18.20
C MET A 39 -5.43 -12.72 -18.43
N GLN A 40 -5.37 -12.03 -19.55
CA GLN A 40 -4.36 -11.02 -19.89
C GLN A 40 -4.75 -9.59 -19.46
N GLY A 41 -6.00 -9.41 -18.96
CA GLY A 41 -6.51 -8.15 -18.44
C GLY A 41 -5.76 -7.67 -17.18
N SER A 42 -5.93 -6.39 -16.82
CA SER A 42 -5.36 -5.87 -15.58
C SER A 42 -5.92 -6.62 -14.36
N LEU A 43 -5.12 -6.80 -13.32
CA LEU A 43 -5.55 -7.46 -12.07
C LEU A 43 -6.81 -6.79 -11.50
N VAL A 44 -6.91 -5.45 -11.61
CA VAL A 44 -8.10 -4.68 -11.23
C VAL A 44 -9.36 -5.17 -11.95
N THR A 45 -9.29 -5.32 -13.27
CA THR A 45 -10.40 -5.82 -14.08
C THR A 45 -10.82 -7.23 -13.67
N GLN A 46 -9.85 -8.10 -13.40
CA GLN A 46 -10.10 -9.46 -12.95
C GLN A 46 -10.76 -9.49 -11.56
N ILE A 47 -10.32 -8.65 -10.63
CA ILE A 47 -10.94 -8.50 -9.29
C ILE A 47 -12.37 -7.99 -9.42
N MET A 48 -12.63 -6.98 -10.26
CA MET A 48 -13.99 -6.47 -10.50
C MET A 48 -14.91 -7.55 -11.07
N ILE A 49 -14.42 -8.37 -12.00
CA ILE A 49 -15.17 -9.51 -12.54
C ILE A 49 -15.46 -10.52 -11.44
N GLY A 50 -14.47 -10.86 -10.60
CA GLY A 50 -14.63 -11.74 -9.45
C GLY A 50 -15.67 -11.23 -8.46
N LEU A 51 -15.62 -9.93 -8.14
CA LEU A 51 -16.58 -9.26 -7.27
C LEU A 51 -18.03 -9.37 -7.83
N ILE A 52 -18.22 -8.97 -9.09
CA ILE A 52 -19.54 -9.00 -9.74
C ILE A 52 -20.06 -10.44 -9.85
N ALA A 53 -19.21 -11.39 -10.21
CA ALA A 53 -19.57 -12.80 -10.29
C ALA A 53 -19.94 -13.37 -8.89
N GLY A 54 -19.25 -12.96 -7.82
CA GLY A 54 -19.56 -13.34 -6.44
C GLY A 54 -20.94 -12.81 -6.00
N ILE A 55 -21.23 -11.54 -6.28
CA ILE A 55 -22.55 -10.93 -6.03
C ILE A 55 -23.63 -11.68 -6.82
N ALA A 56 -23.41 -11.94 -8.10
CA ALA A 56 -24.37 -12.65 -8.93
C ALA A 56 -24.62 -14.07 -8.41
N LEU A 57 -23.58 -14.83 -8.06
CA LEU A 57 -23.72 -16.17 -7.52
C LEU A 57 -24.53 -16.18 -6.22
N ALA A 58 -24.26 -15.26 -5.29
CA ALA A 58 -25.02 -15.13 -4.04
C ALA A 58 -26.51 -14.79 -4.29
N TRP A 59 -26.79 -14.03 -5.36
CA TRP A 59 -28.16 -13.70 -5.76
C TRP A 59 -28.92 -14.90 -6.28
N PHE A 60 -28.29 -15.73 -7.14
CA PHE A 60 -28.96 -16.83 -7.81
C PHE A 60 -28.96 -18.13 -6.99
N SER A 61 -27.95 -18.39 -6.17
CA SER A 61 -27.81 -19.64 -5.41
C SER A 61 -27.02 -19.46 -4.13
N LYS A 62 -27.67 -19.48 -2.98
CA LYS A 62 -27.00 -19.46 -1.68
C LYS A 62 -26.12 -20.71 -1.46
N GLU A 63 -26.60 -21.89 -1.89
CA GLU A 63 -25.83 -23.15 -1.79
C GLU A 63 -24.57 -23.11 -2.66
N GLY A 64 -24.70 -22.62 -3.90
CA GLY A 64 -23.56 -22.41 -4.79
C GLY A 64 -22.55 -21.41 -4.23
N ALA A 65 -23.04 -20.35 -3.57
CA ALA A 65 -22.18 -19.35 -2.92
C ALA A 65 -21.41 -19.94 -1.73
N HIS A 66 -22.03 -20.82 -0.94
CA HIS A 66 -21.33 -21.54 0.14
C HIS A 66 -20.30 -22.54 -0.40
N SER A 67 -20.56 -23.19 -1.52
CA SER A 67 -19.63 -24.17 -2.13
C SER A 67 -18.32 -23.54 -2.57
N VAL A 68 -18.29 -22.25 -2.93
CA VAL A 68 -17.09 -21.53 -3.35
C VAL A 68 -16.37 -20.82 -2.20
N SER A 69 -16.87 -20.90 -0.97
CA SER A 69 -16.26 -20.29 0.23
C SER A 69 -14.81 -20.71 0.45
N LEU A 70 -14.46 -21.95 0.08
CA LEU A 70 -13.11 -22.49 0.15
C LEU A 70 -12.08 -21.60 -0.58
N LEU A 71 -12.45 -21.01 -1.74
CA LEU A 71 -11.56 -20.13 -2.50
C LEU A 71 -11.21 -18.86 -1.70
N GLY A 72 -12.20 -18.30 -1.02
CA GLY A 72 -12.01 -17.15 -0.12
C GLY A 72 -11.14 -17.50 1.07
N THR A 73 -11.44 -18.62 1.73
CA THR A 73 -10.69 -19.10 2.90
C THR A 73 -9.23 -19.38 2.55
N LEU A 74 -8.95 -20.04 1.41
CA LEU A 74 -7.58 -20.29 0.95
C LEU A 74 -6.83 -19.01 0.68
N PHE A 75 -7.47 -18.00 0.07
CA PHE A 75 -6.84 -16.72 -0.19
C PHE A 75 -6.46 -16.00 1.10
N VAL A 76 -7.37 -15.89 2.06
CA VAL A 76 -7.11 -15.25 3.36
C VAL A 76 -6.03 -16.01 4.14
N SER A 77 -6.07 -17.36 4.13
CA SER A 77 -5.06 -18.19 4.79
C SER A 77 -3.68 -18.02 4.17
N ALA A 78 -3.59 -17.88 2.84
CA ALA A 78 -2.32 -17.60 2.16
C ALA A 78 -1.75 -16.23 2.53
N LEU A 79 -2.62 -15.22 2.64
CA LEU A 79 -2.21 -13.89 3.12
C LEU A 79 -1.72 -13.93 4.57
N LYS A 80 -2.47 -14.61 5.45
CA LYS A 80 -2.11 -14.81 6.86
C LYS A 80 -0.75 -15.49 7.01
N ALA A 81 -0.45 -16.48 6.18
CA ALA A 81 0.82 -17.22 6.23
C ALA A 81 2.03 -16.36 5.83
N VAL A 82 1.85 -15.45 4.89
CA VAL A 82 2.95 -14.66 4.31
C VAL A 82 3.18 -13.34 5.04
N ALA A 83 2.16 -12.77 5.69
CA ALA A 83 2.20 -11.43 6.26
C ALA A 83 3.28 -11.22 7.34
N PRO A 84 3.49 -12.13 8.34
CA PRO A 84 4.52 -11.94 9.36
C PRO A 84 5.92 -11.86 8.77
N LEU A 85 6.24 -12.76 7.82
CA LEU A 85 7.52 -12.78 7.13
C LEU A 85 7.74 -11.53 6.28
N LEU A 86 6.70 -11.08 5.57
CA LEU A 86 6.73 -9.85 4.78
C LEU A 86 7.10 -8.67 5.65
N VAL A 87 6.37 -8.44 6.75
CA VAL A 87 6.59 -7.30 7.65
C VAL A 87 8.01 -7.31 8.18
N MET A 88 8.50 -8.45 8.65
CA MET A 88 9.86 -8.57 9.20
C MET A 88 10.91 -8.21 8.15
N VAL A 89 10.88 -8.84 6.99
CA VAL A 89 11.94 -8.69 5.97
C VAL A 89 11.91 -7.31 5.32
N LEU A 90 10.72 -6.76 5.06
CA LEU A 90 10.57 -5.42 4.49
C LEU A 90 11.11 -4.33 5.40
N VAL A 91 10.76 -4.37 6.69
CA VAL A 91 11.18 -3.35 7.65
C VAL A 91 12.69 -3.43 7.88
N ILE A 92 13.26 -4.64 8.02
CA ILE A 92 14.72 -4.83 8.13
C ILE A 92 15.42 -4.22 6.90
N SER A 93 14.99 -4.60 5.70
CA SER A 93 15.60 -4.15 4.45
C SER A 93 15.50 -2.63 4.28
N SER A 94 14.32 -2.06 4.55
CA SER A 94 14.08 -0.61 4.44
C SER A 94 15.01 0.20 5.33
N ILE A 95 15.16 -0.20 6.60
CA ILE A 95 16.01 0.52 7.57
C ILE A 95 17.49 0.28 7.29
N ALA A 96 17.90 -0.95 6.97
CA ALA A 96 19.30 -1.29 6.71
C ALA A 96 19.84 -0.61 5.45
N ASN A 97 19.01 -0.45 4.42
CA ASN A 97 19.40 0.17 3.15
C ASN A 97 19.20 1.69 3.12
N HIS A 98 18.67 2.29 4.20
CA HIS A 98 18.51 3.73 4.29
C HIS A 98 19.88 4.40 4.42
N GLN A 99 20.42 4.92 3.29
CA GLN A 99 21.68 5.65 3.25
C GLN A 99 21.47 7.09 3.71
N HIS A 100 22.39 7.60 4.52
CA HIS A 100 22.51 9.03 4.75
C HIS A 100 23.12 9.64 3.48
N GLY A 101 22.26 10.15 2.61
CA GLY A 101 22.69 10.95 1.46
C GLY A 101 23.29 12.28 1.93
N SER A 102 24.25 12.77 1.14
CA SER A 102 24.97 14.04 1.22
C SER A 102 24.16 15.24 1.77
N LYS A 103 24.82 16.37 1.97
CA LYS A 103 24.42 17.68 2.54
C LYS A 103 23.08 18.31 2.03
N THR A 104 22.18 17.54 1.46
CA THR A 104 20.87 17.94 0.94
C THR A 104 19.87 18.08 2.07
N SER A 105 18.95 19.02 1.94
CA SER A 105 17.87 19.35 2.91
C SER A 105 16.80 18.24 3.04
N ILE A 106 17.20 16.97 3.16
CA ILE A 106 16.28 15.84 3.26
C ILE A 106 15.51 15.82 4.58
N ARG A 107 16.15 16.31 5.68
CA ARG A 107 15.52 16.29 7.00
C ARG A 107 14.17 17.00 7.05
N PRO A 108 13.99 18.22 6.51
CA PRO A 108 12.68 18.86 6.47
C PRO A 108 11.64 18.08 5.67
N ILE A 109 12.04 17.41 4.58
CA ILE A 109 11.17 16.61 3.72
C ILE A 109 10.65 15.40 4.49
N VAL A 110 11.55 14.64 5.13
CA VAL A 110 11.20 13.47 5.96
C VAL A 110 10.26 13.85 7.11
N ILE A 111 10.49 15.01 7.75
CA ILE A 111 9.59 15.52 8.79
C ILE A 111 8.18 15.77 8.21
N LEU A 112 8.07 16.36 7.03
CA LEU A 112 6.78 16.59 6.38
C LEU A 112 6.07 15.27 6.02
N TYR A 113 6.79 14.26 5.53
CA TYR A 113 6.24 12.93 5.27
C TYR A 113 5.64 12.31 6.54
N LEU A 114 6.43 12.25 7.62
CA LEU A 114 6.00 11.66 8.88
C LEU A 114 4.86 12.45 9.53
N LEU A 115 4.92 13.79 9.48
CA LEU A 115 3.88 14.65 10.01
C LEU A 115 2.56 14.47 9.24
N SER A 116 2.61 14.43 7.90
CA SER A 116 1.43 14.15 7.08
C SER A 116 0.85 12.77 7.37
N THR A 117 1.70 11.75 7.50
CA THR A 117 1.28 10.38 7.81
C THR A 117 0.61 10.30 9.18
N PHE A 118 1.15 10.98 10.19
CA PHE A 118 0.55 11.06 11.53
C PHE A 118 -0.76 11.86 11.53
N CYS A 119 -0.79 13.02 10.88
CA CYS A 119 -2.03 13.80 10.74
C CYS A 119 -3.13 13.00 10.04
N ALA A 120 -2.78 12.17 9.05
CA ALA A 120 -3.71 11.30 8.35
C ALA A 120 -4.35 10.26 9.28
N ALA A 121 -3.56 9.64 10.17
CA ALA A 121 -4.08 8.74 11.19
C ALA A 121 -5.01 9.45 12.17
N VAL A 122 -4.64 10.65 12.63
CA VAL A 122 -5.49 11.46 13.53
C VAL A 122 -6.80 11.83 12.84
N VAL A 123 -6.77 12.25 11.58
CA VAL A 123 -7.98 12.52 10.79
C VAL A 123 -8.86 11.27 10.71
N ALA A 124 -8.25 10.11 10.42
CA ALA A 124 -8.97 8.85 10.37
C ALA A 124 -9.61 8.48 11.71
N VAL A 125 -8.92 8.69 12.85
CA VAL A 125 -9.47 8.50 14.20
C VAL A 125 -10.68 9.40 14.41
N VAL A 126 -10.54 10.71 14.17
CA VAL A 126 -11.63 11.68 14.39
C VAL A 126 -12.86 11.31 13.56
N PHE A 127 -12.69 11.05 12.27
CA PHE A 127 -13.82 10.72 11.39
C PHE A 127 -14.41 9.33 11.68
N SER A 128 -13.61 8.34 12.12
CA SER A 128 -14.15 7.05 12.55
C SER A 128 -14.96 7.14 13.85
N HIS A 129 -14.68 8.11 14.72
CA HIS A 129 -15.50 8.37 15.89
C HIS A 129 -16.77 9.16 15.56
N LEU A 130 -16.71 10.09 14.60
CA LEU A 130 -17.88 10.86 14.15
C LEU A 130 -18.83 10.02 13.30
N LEU A 131 -18.30 9.09 12.53
CA LEU A 131 -19.03 8.23 11.59
C LEU A 131 -18.65 6.76 11.85
N PRO A 132 -19.03 6.19 13.00
CA PRO A 132 -18.62 4.84 13.36
C PRO A 132 -19.11 3.83 12.34
N GLN A 133 -18.18 2.98 11.87
CA GLN A 133 -18.46 1.90 10.92
C GLN A 133 -18.41 0.57 11.64
N THR A 134 -19.22 -0.38 11.19
CA THR A 134 -19.20 -1.76 11.63
C THR A 134 -18.96 -2.69 10.45
N LEU A 135 -18.35 -3.83 10.72
CA LEU A 135 -18.01 -4.84 9.73
C LEU A 135 -18.83 -6.10 9.97
N THR A 136 -19.18 -6.78 8.90
CA THR A 136 -19.81 -8.11 9.00
C THR A 136 -18.71 -9.15 9.14
N LEU A 137 -18.41 -9.56 10.38
CA LEU A 137 -17.38 -10.56 10.72
C LEU A 137 -18.06 -11.88 11.12
N SER A 138 -17.54 -13.01 10.64
CA SER A 138 -18.15 -14.34 10.86
C SER A 138 -18.05 -14.81 12.32
N ASP A 139 -17.04 -14.35 13.06
CA ASP A 139 -16.73 -14.80 14.42
C ASP A 139 -16.83 -13.66 15.46
N ALA A 140 -17.67 -12.65 15.23
CA ALA A 140 -17.86 -11.51 16.11
C ALA A 140 -18.36 -11.90 17.54
N ASN A 141 -18.81 -13.13 17.74
CA ASN A 141 -19.30 -13.65 19.02
C ASN A 141 -18.19 -14.17 19.95
N GLN A 142 -16.91 -14.11 19.55
CA GLN A 142 -15.83 -14.41 20.51
C GLN A 142 -15.88 -13.38 21.62
N GLN A 143 -15.92 -13.85 22.87
CA GLN A 143 -15.82 -12.98 24.06
C GLN A 143 -14.40 -12.40 24.12
N ILE A 144 -14.17 -11.32 23.39
CA ILE A 144 -12.95 -10.55 23.50
C ILE A 144 -13.08 -9.70 24.75
N VAL A 145 -12.17 -9.89 25.69
CA VAL A 145 -12.08 -9.01 26.87
C VAL A 145 -11.29 -7.77 26.44
N PRO A 146 -11.96 -6.63 26.23
CA PRO A 146 -11.26 -5.42 25.82
C PRO A 146 -10.34 -4.95 26.96
N PRO A 147 -9.20 -4.35 26.63
CA PRO A 147 -8.32 -3.77 27.66
C PRO A 147 -9.07 -2.70 28.45
N SER A 148 -8.88 -2.68 29.76
CA SER A 148 -9.59 -1.79 30.70
C SER A 148 -9.15 -0.31 30.60
N GLY A 149 -8.08 -0.02 29.84
CA GLY A 149 -7.59 1.35 29.61
C GLY A 149 -6.17 1.37 29.06
N ILE A 150 -5.66 2.58 28.82
CA ILE A 150 -4.36 2.80 28.18
C ILE A 150 -3.18 2.10 28.87
N LEU A 151 -3.21 1.97 30.20
CA LEU A 151 -2.13 1.29 30.94
C LEU A 151 -2.06 -0.20 30.60
N GLU A 152 -3.19 -0.86 30.45
CA GLU A 152 -3.23 -2.27 30.06
C GLU A 152 -2.78 -2.43 28.61
N VAL A 153 -3.21 -1.56 27.70
CA VAL A 153 -2.73 -1.52 26.31
C VAL A 153 -1.22 -1.31 26.27
N LEU A 154 -0.69 -0.33 27.01
CA LEU A 154 0.76 -0.07 27.07
C LEU A 154 1.54 -1.25 27.63
N ASN A 155 1.06 -1.89 28.70
CA ASN A 155 1.68 -3.09 29.24
C ASN A 155 1.68 -4.24 28.22
N GLY A 156 0.56 -4.47 27.55
CA GLY A 156 0.46 -5.48 26.48
C GLY A 156 1.42 -5.19 25.34
N LEU A 157 1.52 -3.94 24.91
CA LEU A 157 2.47 -3.50 23.89
C LEU A 157 3.92 -3.76 24.33
N LEU A 158 4.30 -3.31 25.55
CA LEU A 158 5.66 -3.49 26.07
C LEU A 158 6.04 -4.97 26.20
N MET A 159 5.13 -5.81 26.68
CA MET A 159 5.37 -7.26 26.76
C MET A 159 5.48 -7.89 25.37
N SER A 160 4.67 -7.45 24.42
CA SER A 160 4.77 -7.89 23.01
C SER A 160 6.09 -7.50 22.36
N MET A 161 6.65 -6.32 22.72
CA MET A 161 7.92 -5.83 22.18
C MET A 161 9.12 -6.70 22.57
N VAL A 162 9.09 -7.34 23.76
CA VAL A 162 10.19 -8.19 24.27
C VAL A 162 9.96 -9.68 24.02
N ALA A 163 8.93 -10.04 23.25
CA ALA A 163 8.66 -11.42 22.86
C ALA A 163 9.84 -12.03 22.06
N ASN A 164 10.02 -13.35 22.16
CA ASN A 164 11.03 -14.05 21.36
C ASN A 164 10.73 -13.85 19.87
N PRO A 165 11.73 -13.52 18.99
CA PRO A 165 11.48 -13.23 17.59
C PRO A 165 10.87 -14.39 16.79
N PHE A 166 11.25 -15.63 17.11
CA PHE A 166 10.69 -16.81 16.46
C PHE A 166 9.25 -17.07 16.93
N ASP A 167 8.99 -16.87 18.22
CA ASP A 167 7.64 -16.96 18.79
C ASP A 167 6.74 -15.87 18.20
N ALA A 168 7.23 -14.64 18.09
CA ALA A 168 6.53 -13.55 17.46
C ALA A 168 6.14 -13.85 16.00
N LEU A 169 7.02 -14.49 15.22
CA LEU A 169 6.74 -14.93 13.86
C LEU A 169 5.72 -16.07 13.82
N MET A 170 5.84 -17.08 14.68
CA MET A 170 4.94 -18.24 14.72
C MET A 170 3.51 -17.86 15.10
N HIS A 171 3.36 -16.95 16.07
CA HIS A 171 2.04 -16.53 16.58
C HIS A 171 1.55 -15.22 15.96
N ALA A 172 2.26 -14.69 14.92
CA ALA A 172 1.95 -13.43 14.27
C ALA A 172 1.79 -12.26 15.27
N ASN A 173 2.68 -12.20 16.28
CA ASN A 173 2.80 -11.04 17.15
C ASN A 173 3.51 -9.91 16.39
N TYR A 174 2.74 -9.12 15.65
CA TYR A 174 3.28 -8.10 14.76
C TYR A 174 4.06 -6.99 15.47
N ILE A 175 3.72 -6.68 16.71
CA ILE A 175 4.44 -5.68 17.52
C ILE A 175 5.85 -6.19 17.84
N GLY A 176 5.97 -7.43 18.29
CA GLY A 176 7.25 -8.09 18.48
C GLY A 176 8.06 -8.17 17.18
N ILE A 177 7.40 -8.57 16.07
CA ILE A 177 8.03 -8.62 14.74
C ILE A 177 8.58 -7.25 14.34
N LEU A 178 7.81 -6.17 14.51
CA LEU A 178 8.24 -4.81 14.18
C LEU A 178 9.44 -4.36 15.01
N VAL A 179 9.41 -4.59 16.30
CA VAL A 179 10.52 -4.19 17.20
C VAL A 179 11.81 -4.91 16.82
N TRP A 180 11.75 -6.23 16.59
CA TRP A 180 12.91 -7.00 16.15
C TRP A 180 13.37 -6.58 14.76
N ALA A 181 12.44 -6.31 13.85
CA ALA A 181 12.77 -5.85 12.50
C ALA A 181 13.44 -4.47 12.51
N ILE A 182 12.96 -3.55 13.34
CA ILE A 182 13.57 -2.23 13.53
C ILE A 182 14.96 -2.37 14.14
N GLY A 183 15.11 -3.15 15.22
CA GLY A 183 16.39 -3.39 15.88
C GLY A 183 17.44 -4.00 14.95
N LEU A 184 17.07 -5.07 14.23
CA LEU A 184 17.93 -5.71 13.24
C LEU A 184 18.24 -4.78 12.06
N GLY A 185 17.27 -4.00 11.59
CA GLY A 185 17.47 -3.01 10.53
C GLY A 185 18.53 -1.98 10.91
N PHE A 186 18.48 -1.45 12.14
CA PHE A 186 19.51 -0.55 12.65
C PHE A 186 20.88 -1.23 12.83
N ALA A 187 20.92 -2.47 13.31
CA ALA A 187 22.15 -3.23 13.45
C ALA A 187 22.82 -3.49 12.09
N PHE A 188 22.05 -3.84 11.06
CA PHE A 188 22.55 -4.07 9.69
C PHE A 188 22.89 -2.80 8.92
N ARG A 189 22.55 -1.62 9.42
CA ARG A 189 22.83 -0.35 8.74
C ARG A 189 24.32 -0.12 8.48
N HIS A 190 25.19 -0.62 9.38
CA HIS A 190 26.64 -0.51 9.27
C HIS A 190 27.29 -1.76 8.69
N SER A 191 26.51 -2.71 8.17
CA SER A 191 27.04 -3.91 7.55
C SER A 191 27.60 -3.65 6.15
N SER A 192 28.30 -4.64 5.60
CA SER A 192 28.86 -4.58 4.24
C SER A 192 27.77 -4.40 3.18
N ASP A 193 28.17 -3.86 2.01
CA ASP A 193 27.26 -3.70 0.86
C ASP A 193 26.67 -5.05 0.42
N THR A 194 27.43 -6.14 0.52
CA THR A 194 26.98 -7.50 0.22
C THR A 194 25.80 -7.90 1.11
N THR A 195 25.89 -7.64 2.43
CA THR A 195 24.81 -7.95 3.37
C THR A 195 23.57 -7.10 3.08
N ARG A 196 23.74 -5.81 2.79
CA ARG A 196 22.63 -4.91 2.45
C ARG A 196 21.94 -5.32 1.15
N THR A 197 22.71 -5.71 0.14
CA THR A 197 22.21 -6.26 -1.13
C THR A 197 21.41 -7.55 -0.88
N PHE A 198 21.94 -8.47 -0.07
CA PHE A 198 21.23 -9.70 0.31
C PHE A 198 19.88 -9.41 0.99
N LEU A 199 19.83 -8.45 1.94
CA LEU A 199 18.59 -8.05 2.58
C LEU A 199 17.56 -7.47 1.59
N ASN A 200 18.04 -6.71 0.62
CA ASN A 200 17.19 -6.18 -0.45
C ASN A 200 16.65 -7.29 -1.36
N ASP A 201 17.49 -8.25 -1.73
CA ASP A 201 17.11 -9.41 -2.54
C ASP A 201 16.10 -10.29 -1.79
N ALA A 202 16.31 -10.52 -0.48
CA ALA A 202 15.36 -11.24 0.37
C ALA A 202 14.00 -10.52 0.44
N SER A 203 14.01 -9.19 0.59
CA SER A 203 12.81 -8.35 0.56
C SER A 203 12.06 -8.47 -0.78
N ASN A 204 12.78 -8.42 -1.89
CA ASN A 204 12.22 -8.57 -3.24
C ASN A 204 11.64 -9.98 -3.46
N ALA A 205 12.30 -11.01 -2.95
CA ALA A 205 11.83 -12.39 -3.03
C ALA A 205 10.50 -12.57 -2.26
N VAL A 206 10.44 -12.12 -1.00
CA VAL A 206 9.21 -12.20 -0.19
C VAL A 206 8.09 -11.36 -0.80
N THR A 207 8.39 -10.15 -1.27
CA THR A 207 7.42 -9.32 -2.00
C THR A 207 6.88 -10.03 -3.25
N SER A 208 7.72 -10.78 -3.95
CA SER A 208 7.30 -11.56 -5.12
C SER A 208 6.34 -12.70 -4.76
N LEU A 209 6.54 -13.36 -3.60
CA LEU A 209 5.60 -14.35 -3.06
C LEU A 209 4.24 -13.69 -2.72
N VAL A 210 4.24 -12.53 -2.09
CA VAL A 210 3.01 -11.78 -1.81
C VAL A 210 2.28 -11.41 -3.11
N ARG A 211 3.01 -10.91 -4.11
CA ARG A 211 2.43 -10.63 -5.44
C ARG A 211 1.82 -11.86 -6.08
N LEU A 212 2.44 -13.03 -5.89
CA LEU A 212 1.87 -14.30 -6.36
C LEU A 212 0.54 -14.60 -5.66
N VAL A 213 0.48 -14.47 -4.33
CA VAL A 213 -0.77 -14.64 -3.56
C VAL A 213 -1.83 -13.64 -4.04
N ILE A 214 -1.47 -12.36 -4.22
CA ILE A 214 -2.39 -11.33 -4.70
C ILE A 214 -2.91 -11.62 -6.13
N ARG A 215 -2.18 -12.33 -6.97
CA ARG A 215 -2.69 -12.77 -8.29
C ARG A 215 -3.90 -13.69 -8.19
N PHE A 216 -4.09 -14.39 -7.08
CA PHE A 216 -5.28 -15.20 -6.81
C PHE A 216 -6.43 -14.39 -6.18
N ALA A 217 -6.24 -13.09 -5.91
CA ALA A 217 -7.28 -12.22 -5.37
C ALA A 217 -8.61 -12.25 -6.16
N PRO A 218 -8.65 -12.29 -7.51
CA PRO A 218 -9.92 -12.40 -8.23
C PRO A 218 -10.76 -13.60 -7.83
N LEU A 219 -10.13 -14.77 -7.64
CA LEU A 219 -10.80 -16.00 -7.19
C LEU A 219 -11.12 -15.95 -5.70
N GLY A 220 -10.19 -15.43 -4.89
CA GLY A 220 -10.39 -15.24 -3.46
C GLY A 220 -11.56 -14.32 -3.15
N ILE A 221 -11.60 -13.16 -3.80
CA ILE A 221 -12.65 -12.15 -3.62
C ILE A 221 -14.00 -12.66 -4.15
N PHE A 222 -14.03 -13.39 -5.27
CA PHE A 222 -15.21 -14.08 -5.74
C PHE A 222 -15.80 -15.00 -4.65
N GLY A 223 -14.99 -15.88 -4.06
CA GLY A 223 -15.43 -16.79 -3.01
C GLY A 223 -15.83 -16.09 -1.70
N LEU A 224 -15.06 -15.07 -1.28
CA LEU A 224 -15.38 -14.28 -0.09
C LEU A 224 -16.71 -13.55 -0.23
N VAL A 225 -16.91 -12.81 -1.32
CA VAL A 225 -18.11 -12.02 -1.54
C VAL A 225 -19.33 -12.90 -1.67
N ALA A 226 -19.23 -14.00 -2.44
CA ALA A 226 -20.32 -14.95 -2.58
C ALA A 226 -20.74 -15.52 -1.22
N SER A 227 -19.78 -16.01 -0.42
CA SER A 227 -20.07 -16.63 0.88
C SER A 227 -20.60 -15.62 1.92
N ILE A 228 -20.01 -14.42 2.00
CA ILE A 228 -20.46 -13.37 2.93
C ILE A 228 -21.90 -12.95 2.59
N LEU A 229 -22.20 -12.65 1.33
CA LEU A 229 -23.54 -12.23 0.93
C LEU A 229 -24.59 -13.34 1.10
N ALA A 230 -24.19 -14.58 0.96
CA ALA A 230 -25.09 -15.71 1.21
C ALA A 230 -25.46 -15.86 2.70
N THR A 231 -24.53 -15.53 3.62
CA THR A 231 -24.72 -15.63 5.07
C THR A 231 -25.36 -14.38 5.67
N THR A 232 -24.87 -13.19 5.30
CA THR A 232 -25.25 -11.90 5.93
C THR A 232 -26.29 -11.12 5.15
N GLY A 233 -26.50 -11.48 3.87
CA GLY A 233 -27.40 -10.76 2.98
C GLY A 233 -26.74 -9.56 2.29
N PHE A 234 -27.51 -8.90 1.41
CA PHE A 234 -27.02 -7.79 0.57
C PHE A 234 -26.81 -6.46 1.33
N SER A 235 -27.25 -6.37 2.60
CA SER A 235 -26.95 -5.21 3.46
C SER A 235 -25.45 -4.99 3.65
N ALA A 236 -24.65 -6.05 3.65
CA ALA A 236 -23.20 -5.96 3.77
C ALA A 236 -22.55 -5.10 2.66
N LEU A 237 -23.13 -5.06 1.44
CA LEU A 237 -22.64 -4.18 0.38
C LEU A 237 -22.80 -2.69 0.72
N TRP A 238 -23.86 -2.37 1.47
CA TRP A 238 -24.12 -1.00 1.91
C TRP A 238 -23.11 -0.58 2.98
N ASP A 239 -22.82 -1.47 3.91
CA ASP A 239 -21.80 -1.25 4.94
C ASP A 239 -20.42 -1.05 4.30
N TYR A 240 -20.06 -1.85 3.29
CA TYR A 240 -18.81 -1.68 2.53
C TYR A 240 -18.76 -0.35 1.75
N ALA A 241 -19.90 0.11 1.22
CA ALA A 241 -19.97 1.40 0.54
C ALA A 241 -19.76 2.58 1.51
N HIS A 242 -20.33 2.52 2.73
CA HIS A 242 -20.10 3.52 3.76
C HIS A 242 -18.66 3.52 4.25
N LEU A 243 -18.10 2.34 4.50
CA LEU A 243 -16.69 2.19 4.89
C LEU A 243 -15.74 2.78 3.83
N LEU A 244 -15.98 2.46 2.56
CA LEU A 244 -15.22 3.02 1.44
C LEU A 244 -15.40 4.54 1.35
N GLY A 245 -16.62 5.03 1.55
CA GLY A 245 -16.92 6.46 1.59
C GLY A 245 -16.15 7.19 2.68
N LEU A 246 -16.04 6.61 3.89
CA LEU A 246 -15.24 7.16 4.98
C LEU A 246 -13.74 7.19 4.62
N LEU A 247 -13.21 6.08 4.10
CA LEU A 247 -11.81 5.99 3.67
C LEU A 247 -11.46 7.04 2.62
N LEU A 248 -12.24 7.10 1.54
CA LEU A 248 -12.05 8.07 0.46
C LEU A 248 -12.24 9.50 0.93
N GLY A 249 -13.21 9.74 1.82
CA GLY A 249 -13.44 11.05 2.44
C GLY A 249 -12.24 11.54 3.24
N CYS A 250 -11.66 10.68 4.09
CA CYS A 250 -10.42 11.00 4.83
C CYS A 250 -9.24 11.26 3.89
N MET A 251 -9.08 10.45 2.83
CA MET A 251 -8.02 10.63 1.84
C MET A 251 -8.15 11.94 1.07
N LEU A 252 -9.36 12.28 0.64
CA LEU A 252 -9.66 13.56 -0.03
C LEU A 252 -9.42 14.75 0.89
N LEU A 253 -9.82 14.65 2.16
CA LEU A 253 -9.59 15.69 3.15
C LEU A 253 -8.09 15.92 3.37
N MET A 254 -7.30 14.85 3.45
CA MET A 254 -5.84 14.96 3.50
C MET A 254 -5.27 15.62 2.24
N ALA A 255 -5.69 15.18 1.05
CA ALA A 255 -5.17 15.69 -0.21
C ALA A 255 -5.51 17.16 -0.45
N LEU A 256 -6.72 17.61 -0.05
CA LEU A 256 -7.27 18.93 -0.41
C LEU A 256 -7.25 19.95 0.74
N VAL A 257 -7.05 19.51 1.99
CA VAL A 257 -7.05 20.42 3.15
C VAL A 257 -5.74 20.32 3.94
N PHE A 258 -5.44 19.16 4.51
CA PHE A 258 -4.29 19.05 5.43
C PHE A 258 -2.94 19.12 4.73
N ASN A 259 -2.72 18.41 3.62
CA ASN A 259 -1.48 18.51 2.87
C ASN A 259 -1.27 19.93 2.31
N PRO A 260 -2.27 20.61 1.69
CA PRO A 260 -2.15 22.03 1.35
C PRO A 260 -1.81 22.92 2.54
N LEU A 261 -2.37 22.67 3.73
CA LEU A 261 -2.08 23.46 4.93
C LEU A 261 -0.61 23.30 5.37
N LEU A 262 -0.08 22.07 5.36
CA LEU A 262 1.32 21.78 5.66
C LEU A 262 2.26 22.47 4.63
N VAL A 263 1.89 22.41 3.35
CA VAL A 263 2.63 23.08 2.27
C VAL A 263 2.57 24.59 2.47
N TYR A 264 1.40 25.17 2.72
CA TYR A 264 1.26 26.62 2.98
C TYR A 264 2.13 27.08 4.15
N TRP A 265 2.14 26.29 5.23
CA TRP A 265 3.00 26.59 6.40
C TRP A 265 4.50 26.64 6.02
N LYS A 266 4.92 25.78 5.09
CA LYS A 266 6.32 25.70 4.64
C LYS A 266 6.68 26.77 3.61
N ILE A 267 5.86 26.94 2.54
CA ILE A 267 6.19 27.85 1.42
C ILE A 267 5.67 29.29 1.60
N ARG A 268 4.70 29.50 2.52
CA ARG A 268 4.05 30.79 2.79
C ARG A 268 3.45 31.48 1.55
N ARG A 269 3.00 30.68 0.59
CA ARG A 269 2.29 31.09 -0.64
C ARG A 269 1.11 30.17 -0.89
N ASN A 270 0.23 30.51 -1.83
CA ASN A 270 -0.89 29.64 -2.19
C ASN A 270 -0.39 28.24 -2.61
N PRO A 271 -0.76 27.16 -1.89
CA PRO A 271 -0.27 25.81 -2.16
C PRO A 271 -1.00 25.11 -3.31
N TYR A 272 -2.24 25.53 -3.63
CA TYR A 272 -3.13 24.79 -4.51
C TYR A 272 -2.62 24.58 -5.94
N PRO A 273 -1.94 25.54 -6.60
CA PRO A 273 -1.35 25.30 -7.92
C PRO A 273 -0.38 24.12 -7.91
N LEU A 274 0.45 24.01 -6.86
CA LEU A 274 1.40 22.91 -6.70
C LEU A 274 0.65 21.59 -6.38
N VAL A 275 -0.31 21.63 -5.44
CA VAL A 275 -1.13 20.48 -5.03
C VAL A 275 -1.84 19.86 -6.22
N PHE A 276 -2.56 20.68 -7.02
CA PHE A 276 -3.27 20.16 -8.20
C PHE A 276 -2.32 19.65 -9.28
N THR A 277 -1.15 20.24 -9.44
CA THR A 277 -0.12 19.73 -10.36
C THR A 277 0.35 18.35 -9.92
N CYS A 278 0.67 18.16 -8.63
CA CYS A 278 1.10 16.87 -8.09
C CYS A 278 -0.02 15.81 -8.17
N LEU A 279 -1.26 16.16 -7.82
CA LEU A 279 -2.40 15.24 -7.93
C LEU A 279 -2.64 14.83 -9.38
N ARG A 280 -2.59 15.77 -10.33
CA ARG A 280 -2.87 15.48 -11.75
C ARG A 280 -1.77 14.64 -12.39
N GLU A 281 -0.50 14.95 -12.16
CA GLU A 281 0.61 14.31 -12.89
C GLU A 281 1.12 13.06 -12.17
N SER A 282 1.22 13.08 -10.84
CA SER A 282 1.63 11.94 -10.02
C SER A 282 0.44 11.11 -9.53
N GLY A 283 -0.54 11.76 -8.88
CA GLY A 283 -1.66 11.08 -8.25
C GLY A 283 -2.49 10.25 -9.23
N VAL A 284 -2.82 10.80 -10.42
CA VAL A 284 -3.57 10.05 -11.43
C VAL A 284 -2.80 8.81 -11.89
N THR A 285 -1.50 8.93 -12.17
CA THR A 285 -0.69 7.77 -12.56
C THR A 285 -0.59 6.73 -11.45
N ALA A 286 -0.37 7.18 -10.21
CA ALA A 286 -0.31 6.32 -9.04
C ALA A 286 -1.64 5.60 -8.76
N PHE A 287 -2.78 6.26 -8.99
CA PHE A 287 -4.12 5.67 -8.87
C PHE A 287 -4.28 4.43 -9.74
N PHE A 288 -3.83 4.49 -10.99
CA PHE A 288 -3.97 3.36 -11.91
C PHE A 288 -2.90 2.29 -11.73
N THR A 289 -1.68 2.68 -11.35
CA THR A 289 -0.58 1.72 -11.15
C THR A 289 -0.66 1.00 -9.80
N ARG A 290 -1.29 1.63 -8.80
CA ARG A 290 -1.41 1.11 -7.42
C ARG A 290 -0.05 0.72 -6.83
N SER A 291 0.99 1.47 -7.19
CA SER A 291 2.36 1.23 -6.72
C SER A 291 3.14 2.54 -6.66
N SER A 292 3.43 3.00 -5.45
CA SER A 292 4.29 4.18 -5.24
C SER A 292 5.69 3.96 -5.80
N ALA A 293 6.22 2.73 -5.70
CA ALA A 293 7.52 2.39 -6.27
C ALA A 293 7.55 2.48 -7.80
N ALA A 294 6.48 2.02 -8.48
CA ALA A 294 6.36 2.15 -9.94
C ALA A 294 6.17 3.62 -10.38
N ASN A 295 5.74 4.50 -9.48
CA ASN A 295 5.52 5.92 -9.75
C ASN A 295 6.77 6.78 -9.52
N ILE A 296 7.86 6.23 -8.95
CA ILE A 296 9.12 6.96 -8.73
C ILE A 296 9.61 7.69 -10.00
N PRO A 297 9.70 7.03 -11.18
CA PRO A 297 10.15 7.72 -12.39
C PRO A 297 9.25 8.91 -12.80
N VAL A 298 7.94 8.81 -12.56
CA VAL A 298 6.96 9.87 -12.84
C VAL A 298 7.21 11.06 -11.91
N ASN A 299 7.40 10.80 -10.62
CA ASN A 299 7.71 11.83 -9.63
C ASN A 299 9.06 12.51 -9.92
N MET A 300 10.08 11.76 -10.30
CA MET A 300 11.38 12.32 -10.69
C MET A 300 11.28 13.21 -11.95
N ALA A 301 10.54 12.78 -12.94
CA ALA A 301 10.29 13.57 -14.14
C ALA A 301 9.51 14.85 -13.82
N LEU A 302 8.53 14.80 -12.92
CA LEU A 302 7.78 15.96 -12.44
C LEU A 302 8.68 16.90 -11.63
N ALA A 303 9.54 16.37 -10.74
CA ALA A 303 10.53 17.17 -9.98
C ALA A 303 11.45 17.97 -10.92
N LYS A 304 11.98 17.32 -11.94
CA LYS A 304 12.77 17.97 -12.98
C LYS A 304 12.00 19.05 -13.74
N LYS A 305 10.74 18.78 -14.09
CA LYS A 305 9.84 19.76 -14.75
C LYS A 305 9.55 20.97 -13.87
N LEU A 306 9.47 20.78 -12.55
CA LEU A 306 9.29 21.83 -11.56
C LEU A 306 10.58 22.61 -11.26
N GLY A 307 11.73 22.21 -11.85
CA GLY A 307 13.03 22.86 -11.63
C GLY A 307 13.59 22.65 -10.21
N LEU A 308 13.26 21.53 -9.58
CA LEU A 308 13.77 21.19 -8.24
C LEU A 308 15.24 20.77 -8.32
N ASP A 309 15.95 20.90 -7.20
CA ASP A 309 17.33 20.45 -7.05
C ASP A 309 17.46 18.93 -7.23
N GLU A 310 18.32 18.49 -8.16
CA GLU A 310 18.47 17.08 -8.55
C GLU A 310 19.05 16.24 -7.42
N ASP A 311 20.01 16.76 -6.67
CA ASP A 311 20.60 16.06 -5.53
C ASP A 311 19.57 15.79 -4.43
N THR A 312 18.61 16.69 -4.25
CA THR A 312 17.53 16.55 -3.28
C THR A 312 16.47 15.57 -3.76
N TYR A 313 15.90 15.74 -4.97
CA TYR A 313 14.78 14.90 -5.38
C TYR A 313 15.19 13.47 -5.73
N SER A 314 16.46 13.25 -6.18
CA SER A 314 16.96 11.89 -6.47
C SER A 314 17.02 10.99 -5.22
N VAL A 315 17.10 11.61 -4.04
CA VAL A 315 17.10 10.88 -2.76
C VAL A 315 15.72 10.92 -2.10
N SER A 316 15.07 12.09 -2.04
CA SER A 316 13.80 12.25 -1.31
C SER A 316 12.67 11.44 -1.92
N ILE A 317 12.54 11.38 -3.25
CA ILE A 317 11.45 10.67 -3.92
C ILE A 317 11.52 9.14 -3.71
N PRO A 318 12.66 8.45 -3.89
CA PRO A 318 12.75 7.03 -3.55
C PRO A 318 12.52 6.74 -2.06
N VAL A 319 12.94 7.63 -1.17
CA VAL A 319 12.68 7.53 0.28
C VAL A 319 11.18 7.74 0.55
N GLY A 320 10.59 8.78 -0.04
CA GLY A 320 9.18 9.12 0.11
C GLY A 320 8.23 8.02 -0.37
N ALA A 321 8.60 7.31 -1.43
CA ALA A 321 7.83 6.16 -1.92
C ALA A 321 7.63 5.04 -0.87
N ASN A 322 8.42 5.06 0.22
CA ASN A 322 8.31 4.10 1.34
C ASN A 322 7.81 4.73 2.64
N ILE A 323 8.00 6.03 2.88
CA ILE A 323 7.66 6.67 4.16
C ILE A 323 6.57 7.74 4.08
N SER A 324 6.26 8.26 2.89
CA SER A 324 5.14 9.18 2.67
C SER A 324 3.85 8.38 2.48
N MET A 325 3.31 7.85 3.58
CA MET A 325 2.28 6.80 3.58
C MET A 325 0.98 7.24 4.29
N ALA A 326 0.55 8.48 4.04
CA ALA A 326 -0.64 9.05 4.65
C ALA A 326 -1.92 8.23 4.35
N GLY A 327 -2.09 7.76 3.12
CA GLY A 327 -3.22 6.92 2.74
C GLY A 327 -3.21 5.56 3.43
N ALA A 328 -2.04 4.92 3.53
CA ALA A 328 -1.88 3.65 4.25
C ALA A 328 -2.23 3.80 5.75
N SER A 329 -1.81 4.92 6.36
CA SER A 329 -2.13 5.23 7.75
C SER A 329 -3.64 5.38 7.97
N ILE A 330 -4.36 6.04 7.05
CA ILE A 330 -5.84 6.12 7.06
C ILE A 330 -6.45 4.73 6.97
N THR A 331 -6.00 3.91 6.02
CA THR A 331 -6.52 2.57 5.80
C THR A 331 -6.38 1.69 7.05
N ILE A 332 -5.18 1.64 7.64
CA ILE A 332 -4.92 0.87 8.86
C ILE A 332 -5.82 1.36 9.99
N THR A 333 -5.91 2.67 10.20
CA THR A 333 -6.69 3.26 11.31
C THR A 333 -8.18 3.03 11.16
N VAL A 334 -8.76 3.33 9.99
CA VAL A 334 -10.21 3.20 9.75
C VAL A 334 -10.65 1.74 9.86
N LEU A 335 -9.94 0.82 9.24
CA LEU A 335 -10.31 -0.59 9.28
C LEU A 335 -10.13 -1.20 10.67
N THR A 336 -9.11 -0.79 11.42
CA THR A 336 -8.94 -1.20 12.82
C THR A 336 -10.08 -0.67 13.69
N LEU A 337 -10.45 0.62 13.57
CA LEU A 337 -11.55 1.19 14.35
C LEU A 337 -12.92 0.61 13.94
N ALA A 338 -13.10 0.26 12.68
CA ALA A 338 -14.29 -0.46 12.26
C ALA A 338 -14.41 -1.85 12.92
N ALA A 339 -13.29 -2.56 13.06
CA ALA A 339 -13.26 -3.82 13.83
C ALA A 339 -13.54 -3.60 15.32
N VAL A 340 -12.91 -2.59 15.92
CA VAL A 340 -13.11 -2.17 17.31
C VAL A 340 -14.58 -1.85 17.59
N ASN A 341 -15.22 -1.05 16.72
CA ASN A 341 -16.64 -0.72 16.82
C ASN A 341 -17.53 -1.96 16.69
N THR A 342 -17.20 -2.86 15.77
CA THR A 342 -17.95 -4.12 15.55
C THR A 342 -17.93 -4.99 16.79
N LEU A 343 -16.81 -5.02 17.51
CA LEU A 343 -16.61 -5.84 18.71
C LEU A 343 -17.06 -5.12 20.00
N GLY A 344 -17.59 -3.90 19.89
CA GLY A 344 -18.07 -3.12 21.04
C GLY A 344 -16.96 -2.65 21.99
N ILE A 345 -15.70 -2.62 21.52
CA ILE A 345 -14.56 -2.17 22.31
C ILE A 345 -14.59 -0.63 22.45
N GLN A 346 -14.55 -0.14 23.69
CA GLN A 346 -14.49 1.30 23.94
C GLN A 346 -13.06 1.82 23.79
N VAL A 347 -12.91 2.92 23.07
CA VAL A 347 -11.59 3.53 22.80
C VAL A 347 -11.57 4.92 23.44
N ASP A 348 -10.69 5.10 24.43
CA ASP A 348 -10.41 6.40 25.01
C ASP A 348 -9.47 7.24 24.13
N VAL A 349 -9.45 8.56 24.35
CA VAL A 349 -8.67 9.51 23.55
C VAL A 349 -7.18 9.16 23.52
N SER A 350 -6.64 8.70 24.68
CA SER A 350 -5.22 8.36 24.80
C SER A 350 -4.87 7.14 23.95
N THR A 351 -5.72 6.12 23.96
CA THR A 351 -5.56 4.92 23.11
C THR A 351 -5.73 5.26 21.63
N ALA A 352 -6.63 6.19 21.29
CA ALA A 352 -6.79 6.66 19.91
C ALA A 352 -5.55 7.41 19.38
N ILE A 353 -4.89 8.21 20.22
CA ILE A 353 -3.61 8.86 19.88
C ILE A 353 -2.51 7.80 19.70
N LEU A 354 -2.45 6.80 20.58
CA LEU A 354 -1.50 5.70 20.48
C LEU A 354 -1.74 4.89 19.20
N LEU A 355 -2.99 4.61 18.83
CA LEU A 355 -3.33 3.99 17.55
C LEU A 355 -2.82 4.83 16.37
N SER A 356 -2.99 6.17 16.42
CA SER A 356 -2.49 7.05 15.35
C SER A 356 -0.97 6.94 15.18
N LEU A 357 -0.23 6.84 16.30
CA LEU A 357 1.22 6.65 16.27
C LEU A 357 1.60 5.28 15.69
N VAL A 358 0.97 4.20 16.17
CA VAL A 358 1.24 2.84 15.70
C VAL A 358 0.88 2.69 14.23
N ALA A 359 -0.29 3.18 13.80
CA ALA A 359 -0.70 3.14 12.39
C ALA A 359 0.29 3.90 11.49
N SER A 360 0.84 5.03 11.95
CA SER A 360 1.84 5.79 11.19
C SER A 360 3.17 5.05 11.06
N ILE A 361 3.64 4.39 12.12
CA ILE A 361 4.85 3.57 12.09
C ILE A 361 4.63 2.36 11.17
N CYS A 362 3.49 1.69 11.29
CA CYS A 362 3.12 0.57 10.42
C CYS A 362 3.05 1.00 8.96
N ALA A 363 2.43 2.14 8.67
CA ALA A 363 2.32 2.65 7.32
C ALA A 363 3.69 2.84 6.65
N CYS A 364 4.70 3.32 7.37
CA CYS A 364 6.09 3.39 6.86
C CYS A 364 6.70 2.01 6.56
N GLY A 365 6.15 0.94 7.14
CA GLY A 365 6.52 -0.45 6.83
C GLY A 365 5.71 -1.07 5.68
N ALA A 366 4.67 -0.39 5.23
CA ALA A 366 3.89 -0.82 4.08
C ALA A 366 4.72 -0.58 2.82
N SER A 367 5.34 -1.59 2.27
CA SER A 367 6.01 -1.49 0.97
C SER A 367 5.05 -0.88 -0.07
N GLY A 368 5.55 -0.02 -0.95
CA GLY A 368 4.76 0.62 -2.02
C GLY A 368 4.20 -0.35 -3.08
N VAL A 369 3.70 -1.51 -2.63
CA VAL A 369 3.03 -2.54 -3.43
C VAL A 369 1.54 -2.57 -3.11
N ALA A 370 0.75 -2.94 -4.12
CA ALA A 370 -0.71 -3.01 -3.99
C ALA A 370 -1.15 -3.89 -2.81
N GLY A 371 -2.04 -3.36 -1.96
CA GLY A 371 -2.59 -4.07 -0.79
C GLY A 371 -1.63 -4.22 0.40
N GLY A 372 -0.45 -3.60 0.37
CA GLY A 372 0.55 -3.70 1.44
C GLY A 372 0.05 -3.18 2.78
N SER A 373 -0.69 -2.09 2.81
CA SER A 373 -1.28 -1.51 4.01
C SER A 373 -2.27 -2.43 4.72
N LEU A 374 -3.05 -3.20 3.95
CA LEU A 374 -4.03 -4.14 4.49
C LEU A 374 -3.38 -5.22 5.36
N LEU A 375 -2.19 -5.68 4.98
CA LEU A 375 -1.45 -6.70 5.73
C LEU A 375 -0.90 -6.19 7.06
N LEU A 376 -0.96 -4.90 7.33
CA LEU A 376 -0.53 -4.27 8.57
C LEU A 376 -1.69 -3.98 9.54
N ILE A 377 -2.94 -4.18 9.12
CA ILE A 377 -4.12 -4.04 9.98
C ILE A 377 -4.03 -4.92 11.24
N PRO A 378 -3.57 -6.18 11.18
CA PRO A 378 -3.45 -7.01 12.36
C PRO A 378 -2.51 -6.44 13.43
N VAL A 379 -1.51 -5.65 13.04
CA VAL A 379 -0.61 -4.95 13.99
C VAL A 379 -1.42 -3.99 14.86
N ALA A 380 -2.25 -3.17 14.25
CA ALA A 380 -3.09 -2.19 14.95
C ALA A 380 -4.23 -2.87 15.73
N CYS A 381 -4.83 -3.94 15.19
CA CYS A 381 -5.85 -4.75 15.87
C CYS A 381 -5.31 -5.40 17.15
N ASN A 382 -4.05 -5.83 17.14
CA ASN A 382 -3.41 -6.47 18.31
C ASN A 382 -3.35 -5.53 19.52
N MET A 383 -3.26 -4.20 19.33
CA MET A 383 -3.34 -3.22 20.42
C MET A 383 -4.62 -3.32 21.25
N PHE A 384 -5.71 -3.76 20.63
CA PHE A 384 -7.04 -3.89 21.23
C PHE A 384 -7.34 -5.32 21.68
N GLY A 385 -6.35 -6.21 21.68
CA GLY A 385 -6.52 -7.63 22.02
C GLY A 385 -7.35 -8.39 20.98
N ILE A 386 -7.54 -7.85 19.76
CA ILE A 386 -8.29 -8.51 18.70
C ILE A 386 -7.47 -9.69 18.15
N PRO A 387 -8.00 -10.92 18.20
CA PRO A 387 -7.32 -12.11 17.71
C PRO A 387 -6.95 -11.99 16.23
N ASN A 388 -5.84 -12.61 15.84
CA ASN A 388 -5.36 -12.54 14.47
C ASN A 388 -6.36 -13.11 13.45
N GLU A 389 -7.16 -14.11 13.85
CA GLU A 389 -8.25 -14.68 13.05
C GLU A 389 -9.28 -13.61 12.65
N VAL A 390 -9.69 -12.79 13.61
CA VAL A 390 -10.66 -11.69 13.40
C VAL A 390 -10.00 -10.57 12.60
N ALA A 391 -8.77 -10.19 12.95
CA ALA A 391 -8.02 -9.17 12.21
C ALA A 391 -7.84 -9.54 10.72
N MET A 392 -7.64 -10.83 10.41
CA MET A 392 -7.55 -11.30 9.02
C MET A 392 -8.89 -11.27 8.28
N GLN A 393 -10.03 -11.35 8.96
CA GLN A 393 -11.33 -11.09 8.34
C GLN A 393 -11.48 -9.61 7.97
N VAL A 394 -10.97 -8.70 8.81
CA VAL A 394 -10.90 -7.26 8.48
C VAL A 394 -10.03 -7.02 7.25
N VAL A 395 -8.89 -7.69 7.15
CA VAL A 395 -8.03 -7.67 5.95
C VAL A 395 -8.80 -8.16 4.72
N ALA A 396 -9.58 -9.23 4.85
CA ALA A 396 -10.41 -9.75 3.76
C ALA A 396 -11.45 -8.73 3.28
N VAL A 397 -12.13 -8.03 4.21
CA VAL A 397 -13.02 -6.90 3.87
C VAL A 397 -12.24 -5.80 3.13
N GLY A 398 -11.04 -5.45 3.62
CA GLY A 398 -10.15 -4.51 2.94
C GLY A 398 -9.85 -4.90 1.50
N PHE A 399 -9.61 -6.19 1.21
CA PHE A 399 -9.41 -6.66 -0.17
C PHE A 399 -10.67 -6.57 -1.03
N ILE A 400 -11.87 -6.75 -0.47
CA ILE A 400 -13.14 -6.60 -1.20
C ILE A 400 -13.29 -5.17 -1.74
N ILE A 401 -13.05 -4.16 -0.89
CA ILE A 401 -13.12 -2.75 -1.27
C ILE A 401 -11.81 -2.24 -1.91
N GLY A 402 -10.77 -3.07 -1.92
CA GLY A 402 -9.37 -2.72 -2.14
C GLY A 402 -9.06 -2.13 -3.51
N VAL A 403 -9.90 -2.33 -4.53
CA VAL A 403 -9.64 -1.75 -5.87
C VAL A 403 -9.62 -0.23 -5.81
N LEU A 404 -10.66 0.38 -5.27
CA LEU A 404 -10.77 1.84 -5.17
C LEU A 404 -9.97 2.39 -3.99
N GLN A 405 -10.00 1.69 -2.85
CA GLN A 405 -9.29 2.08 -1.65
C GLN A 405 -7.78 2.17 -1.91
N ASP A 406 -7.15 1.12 -2.43
CA ASP A 406 -5.70 1.06 -2.66
C ASP A 406 -5.26 1.99 -3.82
N SER A 407 -6.13 2.21 -4.82
CA SER A 407 -5.90 3.21 -5.86
C SER A 407 -5.84 4.63 -5.29
N ALA A 408 -6.81 5.01 -4.45
CA ALA A 408 -6.86 6.32 -3.82
C ALA A 408 -5.74 6.50 -2.77
N GLU A 409 -5.45 5.45 -2.00
CA GLU A 409 -4.33 5.38 -1.07
C GLU A 409 -3.02 5.69 -1.78
N THR A 410 -2.73 4.97 -2.87
CA THR A 410 -1.50 5.14 -3.63
C THR A 410 -1.42 6.52 -4.30
N ALA A 411 -2.55 7.03 -4.79
CA ALA A 411 -2.62 8.37 -5.36
C ALA A 411 -2.25 9.45 -4.33
N LEU A 412 -2.78 9.34 -3.10
CA LEU A 412 -2.46 10.24 -2.00
C LEU A 412 -0.99 10.13 -1.60
N ASN A 413 -0.50 8.91 -1.36
CA ASN A 413 0.88 8.65 -0.94
C ASN A 413 1.89 9.22 -1.94
N SER A 414 1.73 8.88 -3.22
CA SER A 414 2.69 9.25 -4.26
C SER A 414 2.62 10.73 -4.63
N SER A 415 1.43 11.34 -4.65
CA SER A 415 1.32 12.78 -4.89
C SER A 415 1.85 13.60 -3.72
N ALA A 416 1.70 13.14 -2.48
CA ALA A 416 2.26 13.78 -1.29
C ALA A 416 3.79 13.70 -1.25
N ASP A 417 4.39 12.62 -1.76
CA ASP A 417 5.83 12.44 -1.88
C ASP A 417 6.47 13.60 -2.69
N ILE A 418 6.06 13.78 -3.93
CA ILE A 418 6.58 14.89 -4.76
C ILE A 418 6.15 16.26 -4.24
N LEU A 419 4.95 16.39 -3.65
CA LEU A 419 4.43 17.63 -3.10
C LEU A 419 5.32 18.17 -1.97
N PHE A 420 5.70 17.34 -1.01
CA PHE A 420 6.52 17.76 0.12
C PHE A 420 7.98 17.94 -0.27
N THR A 421 8.50 17.15 -1.21
CA THR A 421 9.80 17.39 -1.84
C THR A 421 9.84 18.79 -2.47
N ALA A 422 8.85 19.13 -3.30
CA ALA A 422 8.76 20.43 -3.95
C ALA A 422 8.61 21.58 -2.94
N ALA A 423 7.77 21.40 -1.92
CA ALA A 423 7.56 22.41 -0.89
C ALA A 423 8.84 22.74 -0.11
N ALA A 424 9.66 21.74 0.19
CA ALA A 424 10.93 21.97 0.87
C ALA A 424 11.93 22.68 -0.03
N CYS A 425 12.14 22.24 -1.27
CA CYS A 425 13.03 22.90 -2.22
C CYS A 425 12.64 24.37 -2.48
N MET A 426 11.33 24.64 -2.66
CA MET A 426 10.84 26.01 -2.85
C MET A 426 11.04 26.90 -1.62
N ALA A 427 10.97 26.33 -0.42
CA ALA A 427 11.23 27.08 0.81
C ALA A 427 12.72 27.42 0.96
N ASP A 428 13.62 26.50 0.61
CA ASP A 428 15.05 26.71 0.65
C ASP A 428 15.48 27.77 -0.38
N GLN A 429 14.99 27.70 -1.62
CA GLN A 429 15.22 28.71 -2.65
C GLN A 429 14.81 30.12 -2.19
N ARG A 430 13.65 30.25 -1.53
CA ARG A 430 13.19 31.52 -0.99
C ARG A 430 14.09 32.05 0.12
N GLN A 431 14.65 31.19 0.98
CA GLN A 431 15.59 31.63 2.02
C GLN A 431 16.89 32.13 1.42
N GLU A 432 17.38 31.48 0.37
CA GLU A 432 18.58 31.94 -0.36
C GLU A 432 18.36 33.29 -1.05
N GLU A 433 17.18 33.49 -1.68
CA GLU A 433 16.81 34.78 -2.28
C GLU A 433 16.78 35.88 -1.23
N GLN A 434 16.23 35.63 -0.05
CA GLN A 434 16.15 36.58 1.06
C GLN A 434 17.53 36.91 1.68
N GLN A 435 18.49 35.99 1.61
CA GLN A 435 19.85 36.21 2.08
C GLN A 435 20.71 37.00 1.07
N ARG A 436 20.33 36.97 -0.21
CA ARG A 436 21.01 37.70 -1.29
C ARG A 436 20.48 39.11 -1.50
N ALA A 437 19.26 39.40 -1.00
CA ALA A 437 18.63 40.74 -1.06
C ALA A 437 18.97 41.60 0.17
#